data_41b6eae09ba92422bc3cff6dd6072d5c
#
_entry.id   41b6eae09ba92422bc3cff6dd6072d5c
#
_cell.length_a   1.000
_cell.length_b   1.000
_cell.length_c   1.000
_cell.angle_alpha   90.00
_cell.angle_beta   90.00
_cell.angle_gamma   90.00
#
_symmetry.space_group_name_H-M   'P 1'
#
loop_
_entity.id
_entity.type
_entity.pdbx_description
1 polymer ?
#
loop_
_entity_poly.entity_id
_entity_poly.type
_entity_poly.pdbx_seq_one_letter_code
_entity_poly.pdbx_strand_id
1 'polypeptide(L)'
;MDKTSPIVDFMTPMPHTVGSEQTITFAQQLMDKHGIRHLPVLHGGELYGVVSDRDLGMIAGLNEVDPDETTVEEAMTQDAYTVSKDTPLLNVLREMLEHKYGSAIVVEGASIIGIFTTHDALKLMVEDVPNA
;
A
#
# COMPACT_ATOMS: atom_id res chain seq x y z
N MET A 1 -20.50 -9.49 -2.91
CA MET A 1 -19.05 -9.63 -3.26
C MET A 1 -18.72 -11.11 -3.34
N ASP A 2 -18.15 -11.54 -4.43
CA ASP A 2 -17.69 -12.93 -4.59
C ASP A 2 -16.23 -13.03 -4.14
N LYS A 3 -16.02 -13.64 -2.99
CA LYS A 3 -14.70 -13.76 -2.37
C LYS A 3 -13.77 -14.73 -3.11
N THR A 4 -14.30 -15.52 -4.04
CA THR A 4 -13.49 -16.42 -4.86
C THR A 4 -12.95 -15.72 -6.11
N SER A 5 -13.47 -14.54 -6.44
CA SER A 5 -13.01 -13.77 -7.59
C SER A 5 -11.58 -13.28 -7.38
N PRO A 6 -10.79 -13.14 -8.46
CA PRO A 6 -9.39 -12.75 -8.36
C PRO A 6 -9.22 -11.31 -7.89
N ILE A 7 -8.11 -11.05 -7.20
CA ILE A 7 -7.83 -9.74 -6.63
C ILE A 7 -7.79 -8.63 -7.70
N VAL A 8 -7.45 -8.97 -8.93
CA VAL A 8 -7.41 -7.99 -10.02
C VAL A 8 -8.76 -7.28 -10.21
N ASP A 9 -9.87 -7.96 -9.88
CA ASP A 9 -11.21 -7.37 -10.01
C ASP A 9 -11.50 -6.31 -8.93
N PHE A 10 -10.71 -6.27 -7.87
CA PHE A 10 -10.96 -5.41 -6.70
C PHE A 10 -9.85 -4.39 -6.43
N MET A 11 -8.67 -4.59 -7.00
CA MET A 11 -7.52 -3.73 -6.76
C MET A 11 -7.70 -2.33 -7.36
N THR A 12 -6.94 -1.37 -6.84
CA THR A 12 -6.73 -0.10 -7.51
C THR A 12 -5.59 -0.29 -8.50
N PRO A 13 -5.83 -0.13 -9.81
CA PRO A 13 -4.78 -0.35 -10.81
C PRO A 13 -3.76 0.78 -10.84
N MET A 14 -2.57 0.48 -11.31
CA MET A 14 -1.49 1.45 -11.56
C MET A 14 -1.29 2.43 -10.39
N PRO A 15 -0.91 1.91 -9.21
CA PRO A 15 -0.78 2.77 -8.04
C PRO A 15 0.36 3.77 -8.19
N HIS A 16 0.24 4.92 -7.50
CA HIS A 16 1.36 5.82 -7.36
C HIS A 16 2.45 5.14 -6.55
N THR A 17 3.70 5.38 -6.89
CA THR A 17 4.87 4.83 -6.23
C THR A 17 5.81 5.94 -5.80
N VAL A 18 6.76 5.62 -4.92
CA VAL A 18 7.76 6.56 -4.45
C VAL A 18 9.13 5.88 -4.45
N GLY A 19 10.18 6.61 -4.73
CA GLY A 19 11.55 6.09 -4.65
C GLY A 19 12.03 6.03 -3.20
N SER A 20 12.83 5.02 -2.89
CA SER A 20 13.36 4.82 -1.52
C SER A 20 14.22 5.99 -1.05
N GLU A 21 14.85 6.70 -1.98
CA GLU A 21 15.72 7.85 -1.70
C GLU A 21 14.99 9.19 -1.61
N GLN A 22 13.70 9.21 -1.90
CA GLN A 22 12.91 10.43 -1.78
C GLN A 22 12.61 10.72 -0.32
N THR A 23 12.32 11.98 -0.01
CA THR A 23 12.13 12.41 1.38
C THR A 23 10.76 12.05 1.93
N ILE A 24 10.68 12.00 3.25
CA ILE A 24 9.40 11.80 3.96
C ILE A 24 8.41 12.88 3.56
N THR A 25 8.85 14.14 3.52
CA THR A 25 8.00 15.25 3.11
C THR A 25 7.43 15.05 1.71
N PHE A 26 8.27 14.62 0.76
CA PHE A 26 7.80 14.33 -0.60
C PHE A 26 6.70 13.29 -0.61
N ALA A 27 6.91 12.19 0.11
CA ALA A 27 5.93 11.10 0.17
C ALA A 27 4.61 11.53 0.82
N GLN A 28 4.69 12.32 1.90
CA GLN A 28 3.50 12.87 2.56
C GLN A 28 2.69 13.76 1.63
N GLN A 29 3.38 14.63 0.88
CA GLN A 29 2.72 15.51 -0.10
C GLN A 29 2.06 14.70 -1.22
N LEU A 30 2.71 13.64 -1.67
CA LEU A 30 2.15 12.76 -2.70
C LEU A 30 0.88 12.06 -2.21
N MET A 31 0.89 11.57 -0.97
CA MET A 31 -0.28 10.95 -0.36
C MET A 31 -1.44 11.94 -0.22
N ASP A 32 -1.16 13.15 0.26
CA ASP A 32 -2.17 14.19 0.43
C ASP A 32 -2.77 14.60 -0.90
N LYS A 33 -1.93 14.77 -1.92
CA LYS A 33 -2.37 15.17 -3.26
C LYS A 33 -3.36 14.17 -3.87
N HIS A 34 -3.15 12.90 -3.65
CA HIS A 34 -3.94 11.83 -4.26
C HIS A 34 -4.96 11.21 -3.31
N GLY A 35 -5.02 11.66 -2.06
CA GLY A 35 -5.94 11.11 -1.08
C GLY A 35 -5.69 9.64 -0.76
N ILE A 36 -4.42 9.23 -0.77
CA ILE A 36 -4.00 7.84 -0.53
C ILE A 36 -3.14 7.75 0.72
N ARG A 37 -3.05 6.55 1.30
CA ARG A 37 -2.35 6.32 2.56
C ARG A 37 -1.26 5.27 2.48
N HIS A 38 -1.02 4.70 1.30
CA HIS A 38 -0.02 3.67 1.07
C HIS A 38 0.66 3.92 -0.26
N LEU A 39 1.98 3.72 -0.29
CA LEU A 39 2.77 3.83 -1.51
C LEU A 39 3.72 2.64 -1.59
N PRO A 40 3.71 1.91 -2.70
CA PRO A 40 4.83 1.01 -2.99
C PRO A 40 6.10 1.83 -3.12
N VAL A 41 7.20 1.32 -2.53
CA VAL A 41 8.50 1.97 -2.56
C VAL A 41 9.39 1.23 -3.55
N LEU A 42 9.99 1.97 -4.46
CA LEU A 42 10.87 1.43 -5.48
C LEU A 42 12.32 1.79 -5.18
N HIS A 43 13.23 0.88 -5.51
CA HIS A 43 14.66 1.12 -5.48
C HIS A 43 15.23 0.60 -6.78
N GLY A 44 15.87 1.48 -7.55
CA GLY A 44 16.37 1.10 -8.87
C GLY A 44 15.28 0.61 -9.83
N GLY A 45 14.05 1.12 -9.67
CA GLY A 45 12.91 0.72 -10.49
C GLY A 45 12.22 -0.57 -10.05
N GLU A 46 12.73 -1.24 -9.03
CA GLU A 46 12.17 -2.49 -8.52
C GLU A 46 11.44 -2.28 -7.20
N LEU A 47 10.40 -3.09 -6.95
CA LEU A 47 9.69 -3.04 -5.69
C LEU A 47 10.64 -3.39 -4.54
N TYR A 48 10.73 -2.49 -3.56
CA TYR A 48 11.64 -2.61 -2.43
C TYR A 48 10.90 -2.70 -1.10
N GLY A 49 9.74 -2.09 -1.00
CA GLY A 49 8.94 -2.10 0.22
C GLY A 49 7.63 -1.37 0.03
N VAL A 50 6.98 -1.08 1.13
CA VAL A 50 5.75 -0.28 1.17
C VAL A 50 5.82 0.68 2.34
N VAL A 51 5.26 1.87 2.18
CA VAL A 51 5.19 2.86 3.25
C VAL A 51 3.75 3.35 3.40
N SER A 52 3.31 3.51 4.64
CA SER A 52 2.01 4.08 4.95
C SER A 52 2.17 5.52 5.46
N ASP A 53 1.07 6.28 5.46
CA ASP A 53 1.06 7.62 6.05
C ASP A 53 1.39 7.56 7.55
N ARG A 54 0.96 6.50 8.22
CA ARG A 54 1.28 6.27 9.64
C ARG A 54 2.77 6.07 9.85
N ASP A 55 3.43 5.27 9.01
CA ASP A 55 4.87 5.04 9.09
C ASP A 55 5.63 6.35 8.90
N LEU A 56 5.24 7.14 7.90
CA LEU A 56 5.86 8.44 7.63
C LEU A 56 5.68 9.38 8.82
N GLY A 57 4.48 9.44 9.37
CA GLY A 57 4.17 10.30 10.51
C GLY A 57 4.94 9.92 11.77
N MET A 58 5.14 8.64 12.02
CA MET A 58 5.88 8.16 13.17
C MET A 58 7.35 8.60 13.11
N ILE A 59 7.98 8.45 11.96
CA ILE A 59 9.39 8.86 11.79
C ILE A 59 9.50 10.39 11.81
N ALA A 60 8.60 11.10 11.13
CA ALA A 60 8.61 12.57 11.08
C ALA A 60 8.41 13.20 12.48
N GLY A 61 7.72 12.50 13.37
CA GLY A 61 7.46 12.98 14.73
C GLY A 61 8.58 12.74 15.72
N LEU A 62 9.64 12.02 15.34
CA LEU A 62 10.77 11.77 16.25
C LEU A 62 11.61 13.04 16.41
N ASN A 63 12.15 13.22 17.63
CA ASN A 63 13.07 14.31 17.89
C ASN A 63 14.32 14.19 17.03
N GLU A 64 14.83 15.32 16.57
CA GLU A 64 16.03 15.41 15.74
C GLU A 64 15.89 14.81 14.33
N VAL A 65 14.70 14.36 13.94
CA VAL A 65 14.41 13.96 12.57
C VAL A 65 13.89 15.15 11.78
N ASP A 66 14.58 15.44 10.67
CA ASP A 66 14.11 16.42 9.71
C ASP A 66 13.46 15.68 8.54
N PRO A 67 12.13 15.77 8.37
CA PRO A 67 11.44 15.05 7.29
C PRO A 67 11.84 15.51 5.89
N ASP A 68 12.44 16.69 5.76
CA ASP A 68 12.94 17.19 4.49
C ASP A 68 14.30 16.59 4.12
N GLU A 69 14.99 15.96 5.06
CA GLU A 69 16.29 15.34 4.87
C GLU A 69 16.28 13.83 5.04
N THR A 70 15.25 13.29 5.69
CA THR A 70 15.13 11.86 5.96
C THR A 70 14.41 11.17 4.81
N THR A 71 14.93 10.02 4.39
CA THR A 71 14.38 9.30 3.24
C THR A 71 13.26 8.35 3.61
N VAL A 72 12.44 8.02 2.64
CA VAL A 72 11.34 7.06 2.75
C VAL A 72 11.86 5.69 3.21
N GLU A 73 13.06 5.32 2.79
CA GLU A 73 13.66 4.03 3.17
C GLU A 73 13.69 3.83 4.68
N GLU A 74 13.89 4.90 5.46
CA GLU A 74 13.94 4.80 6.91
C GLU A 74 12.58 4.55 7.56
N ALA A 75 11.50 4.82 6.85
CA ALA A 75 10.13 4.67 7.35
C ALA A 75 9.41 3.44 6.80
N MET A 76 9.86 2.90 5.68
CA MET A 76 9.15 1.83 4.97
C MET A 76 9.26 0.49 5.67
N THR A 77 8.32 -0.40 5.35
CA THR A 77 8.42 -1.82 5.67
C THR A 77 9.04 -2.52 4.46
N GLN A 78 10.14 -3.25 4.68
CA GLN A 78 10.71 -4.12 3.65
C GLN A 78 9.81 -5.35 3.50
N ASP A 79 10.03 -6.12 2.42
CA ASP A 79 9.28 -7.36 2.17
C ASP A 79 7.77 -7.11 2.15
N ALA A 80 7.36 -6.15 1.33
CA ALA A 80 5.94 -5.86 1.14
C ALA A 80 5.18 -7.13 0.77
N TYR A 81 3.95 -7.27 1.30
CA TYR A 81 3.09 -8.37 0.93
C TYR A 81 2.68 -8.22 -0.54
N THR A 82 3.05 -9.20 -1.34
CA THR A 82 2.77 -9.20 -2.78
C THR A 82 1.91 -10.42 -3.14
N VAL A 83 1.05 -10.25 -4.12
CA VAL A 83 0.18 -11.30 -4.63
C VAL A 83 0.13 -11.22 -6.15
N SER A 84 -0.21 -12.35 -6.79
CA SER A 84 -0.51 -12.34 -8.22
C SER A 84 -1.94 -11.87 -8.47
N LYS A 85 -2.20 -11.39 -9.69
CA LYS A 85 -3.53 -10.89 -10.07
C LYS A 85 -4.64 -11.92 -9.92
N ASP A 86 -4.33 -13.20 -10.01
CA ASP A 86 -5.30 -14.29 -9.95
C ASP A 86 -5.58 -14.79 -8.53
N THR A 87 -4.90 -14.23 -7.53
CA THR A 87 -5.11 -14.64 -6.14
C THR A 87 -6.54 -14.34 -5.72
N PRO A 88 -7.28 -15.30 -5.16
CA PRO A 88 -8.64 -15.04 -4.71
C PRO A 88 -8.71 -13.98 -3.63
N LEU A 89 -9.71 -13.12 -3.70
CA LEU A 89 -9.91 -12.05 -2.71
C LEU A 89 -9.87 -12.57 -1.28
N LEU A 90 -10.53 -13.71 -1.01
CA LEU A 90 -10.56 -14.26 0.34
C LEU A 90 -9.18 -14.58 0.88
N ASN A 91 -8.29 -15.11 0.02
CA ASN A 91 -6.91 -15.41 0.42
C ASN A 91 -6.18 -14.14 0.83
N VAL A 92 -6.34 -13.06 0.04
CA VAL A 92 -5.72 -11.77 0.34
C VAL A 92 -6.24 -11.22 1.66
N LEU A 93 -7.56 -11.24 1.87
CA LEU A 93 -8.17 -10.75 3.10
C LEU A 93 -7.68 -11.52 4.33
N ARG A 94 -7.59 -12.84 4.23
CA ARG A 94 -7.11 -13.69 5.34
C ARG A 94 -5.67 -13.39 5.71
N GLU A 95 -4.79 -13.26 4.72
CA GLU A 95 -3.39 -12.93 4.96
C GLU A 95 -3.23 -11.54 5.55
N MET A 96 -3.98 -10.56 5.04
CA MET A 96 -3.95 -9.21 5.60
C MET A 96 -4.41 -9.19 7.05
N LEU A 97 -5.46 -9.94 7.36
CA LEU A 97 -5.99 -10.02 8.72
C LEU A 97 -5.02 -10.72 9.67
N GLU A 98 -4.50 -11.87 9.26
CA GLU A 98 -3.60 -12.69 10.10
C GLU A 98 -2.29 -11.97 10.41
N HIS A 99 -1.68 -11.35 9.40
CA HIS A 99 -0.39 -10.70 9.54
C HIS A 99 -0.47 -9.20 9.79
N LYS A 100 -1.68 -8.65 9.83
CA LYS A 100 -1.92 -7.21 10.04
C LYS A 100 -1.30 -6.34 8.95
N TYR A 101 -1.31 -6.83 7.72
CA TYR A 101 -0.87 -6.03 6.58
C TYR A 101 -1.91 -4.98 6.23
N GLY A 102 -1.47 -3.74 6.02
CA GLY A 102 -2.34 -2.65 5.58
C GLY A 102 -2.60 -2.62 4.09
N SER A 103 -1.83 -3.36 3.33
CA SER A 103 -1.93 -3.40 1.87
C SER A 103 -1.40 -4.70 1.30
N ALA A 104 -1.87 -5.03 0.10
CA ALA A 104 -1.33 -6.08 -0.74
C ALA A 104 -0.96 -5.44 -2.08
N ILE A 105 0.27 -5.63 -2.52
CA ILE A 105 0.73 -5.12 -3.81
C ILE A 105 0.56 -6.23 -4.84
N VAL A 106 -0.19 -5.93 -5.89
CA VAL A 106 -0.48 -6.90 -6.94
C VAL A 106 0.59 -6.76 -8.02
N VAL A 107 1.26 -7.87 -8.29
CA VAL A 107 2.38 -7.89 -9.23
C VAL A 107 2.12 -8.88 -10.36
N GLU A 108 2.72 -8.59 -11.51
CA GLU A 108 2.78 -9.48 -12.65
C GLU A 108 4.25 -9.50 -13.12
N GLY A 109 4.94 -10.60 -12.86
CA GLY A 109 6.38 -10.65 -13.04
C GLY A 109 7.07 -9.63 -12.12
N ALA A 110 7.89 -8.76 -12.68
CA ALA A 110 8.57 -7.70 -11.93
C ALA A 110 7.75 -6.39 -11.88
N SER A 111 6.57 -6.36 -12.48
CA SER A 111 5.76 -5.15 -12.61
C SER A 111 4.69 -5.07 -11.53
N ILE A 112 4.53 -3.89 -10.96
CA ILE A 112 3.42 -3.58 -10.06
C ILE A 112 2.23 -3.20 -10.93
N ILE A 113 1.11 -3.94 -10.80
CA ILE A 113 -0.08 -3.66 -11.60
C ILE A 113 -1.23 -3.10 -10.77
N GLY A 114 -1.16 -3.22 -9.44
CA GLY A 114 -2.22 -2.71 -8.59
C GLY A 114 -1.85 -2.72 -7.12
N ILE A 115 -2.75 -2.17 -6.32
CA ILE A 115 -2.67 -2.21 -4.87
C ILE A 115 -4.07 -2.44 -4.30
N PHE A 116 -4.15 -3.22 -3.24
CA PHE A 116 -5.39 -3.45 -2.51
C PHE A 116 -5.12 -3.15 -1.03
N THR A 117 -5.89 -2.23 -0.46
CA THR A 117 -5.66 -1.74 0.90
C THR A 117 -6.81 -2.10 1.84
N THR A 118 -6.60 -1.91 3.15
CA THR A 118 -7.68 -2.06 4.13
C THR A 118 -8.84 -1.13 3.83
N HIS A 119 -8.56 0.06 3.31
CA HIS A 119 -9.61 0.98 2.88
C HIS A 119 -10.47 0.37 1.76
N ASP A 120 -9.83 -0.26 0.78
CA ASP A 120 -10.55 -0.95 -0.31
C ASP A 120 -11.42 -2.08 0.23
N ALA A 121 -10.91 -2.83 1.21
CA ALA A 121 -11.67 -3.91 1.84
C ALA A 121 -12.91 -3.36 2.56
N LEU A 122 -12.77 -2.25 3.28
CA LEU A 122 -13.91 -1.61 3.95
C LEU A 122 -14.95 -1.10 2.94
N LYS A 123 -14.51 -0.55 1.82
CA LYS A 123 -15.42 -0.11 0.76
C LYS A 123 -16.25 -1.27 0.23
N LEU A 124 -15.63 -2.41 -0.01
CA LEU A 124 -16.34 -3.61 -0.45
C LEU A 124 -17.39 -4.05 0.58
N MET A 125 -17.04 -4.01 1.87
CA MET A 125 -17.98 -4.37 2.92
C MET A 125 -19.16 -3.42 2.98
N VAL A 126 -18.93 -2.12 2.83
CA VAL A 126 -20.00 -1.11 2.83
C VAL A 126 -20.95 -1.33 1.64
N GLU A 127 -20.40 -1.65 0.47
CA GLU A 127 -21.19 -1.91 -0.73
C GLU A 127 -22.07 -3.15 -0.60
N ASP A 128 -21.68 -4.13 0.22
CA ASP A 128 -22.43 -5.36 0.46
C ASP A 128 -23.50 -5.21 1.53
N VAL A 129 -23.47 -4.13 2.31
CA VAL A 129 -24.47 -3.92 3.37
C VAL A 129 -25.72 -3.27 2.78
N PRO A 130 -26.92 -3.85 2.96
CA PRO A 130 -28.14 -3.25 2.47
C PRO A 130 -28.39 -1.87 3.09
N ASN A 131 -28.88 -0.95 2.31
CA ASN A 131 -29.34 0.34 2.84
C ASN A 131 -30.59 0.10 3.70
N ALA A 132 -30.53 0.63 4.92
CA ALA A 132 -31.66 0.52 5.85
C ALA A 132 -32.80 1.47 5.47
#